data_d64720a585fae4e574558d36bf6f92be
#
_entry.id   d64720a585fae4e574558d36bf6f92be
#
_cell.length_a   1.000
_cell.length_b   1.000
_cell.length_c   1.000
_cell.angle_alpha   90.00
_cell.angle_beta   90.00
_cell.angle_gamma   90.00
#
_symmetry.space_group_name_H-M   'P 1'
#
loop_
_entity.id
_entity.type
_entity.pdbx_description
1 polymer ?
#
loop_
_entity_poly.entity_id
_entity_poly.type
_entity_poly.pdbx_seq_one_letter_code
_entity_poly.pdbx_strand_id
1 'polypeptide(L)'
;MKKDLLIGAVDLYDWSNVRVWAKSIRETGFAGDIALIAYRIKNEVEFLHKCKEYNVEVFSFEHDSFARPIEHNAKGRDTQCHQLRFFHAWQLMNWFVEMEREYRYVVMTDVKDVWFQNNPFDLLAESNGLIFASSENISYKHEVWGYDNLLQGFGGIVANEAVTNEWEIFNVGVLGGGAGAMKELFFSIYSMTYGRYIPSDQSAFNTIVHLTSPYKFKKTTHEDQWACQCGTTLDPQKQQYKFNWLHKPPEMKENSVVNCHGEPYTIVHQWDRVPELKSYLENKY
;
A
#
# COMPACT_ATOMS: atom_id res chain seq x y z
N MET A 1 12.87 -10.98 -21.59
CA MET A 1 11.48 -10.86 -21.08
C MET A 1 11.44 -9.75 -20.04
N LYS A 2 10.40 -8.90 -20.08
CA LYS A 2 10.20 -7.91 -19.02
C LYS A 2 9.94 -8.64 -17.70
N LYS A 3 10.55 -8.16 -16.63
CA LYS A 3 10.35 -8.67 -15.26
C LYS A 3 9.13 -8.01 -14.61
N ASP A 4 8.82 -8.41 -13.40
CA ASP A 4 7.88 -7.75 -12.51
C ASP A 4 8.64 -7.07 -11.36
N LEU A 5 8.08 -6.00 -10.81
CA LEU A 5 8.74 -5.17 -9.80
C LEU A 5 7.85 -5.00 -8.57
N LEU A 6 8.37 -5.38 -7.39
CA LEU A 6 7.79 -5.02 -6.11
C LEU A 6 8.52 -3.79 -5.55
N ILE A 7 7.77 -2.77 -5.11
CA ILE A 7 8.29 -1.56 -4.47
C ILE A 7 7.74 -1.47 -3.04
N GLY A 8 8.60 -1.17 -2.09
CA GLY A 8 8.24 -0.74 -0.74
C GLY A 8 8.90 0.57 -0.38
N ALA A 9 8.44 1.23 0.69
CA ALA A 9 9.07 2.42 1.23
C ALA A 9 9.18 2.35 2.75
N VAL A 10 10.32 2.79 3.30
CA VAL A 10 10.61 2.72 4.73
C VAL A 10 11.24 4.01 5.25
N ASP A 11 10.88 4.38 6.49
CA ASP A 11 11.48 5.49 7.21
C ASP A 11 11.65 5.13 8.68
N LEU A 12 12.87 5.32 9.21
CA LEU A 12 13.26 4.95 10.58
C LEU A 12 13.03 3.47 10.93
N TYR A 13 13.11 2.59 9.93
CA TYR A 13 12.96 1.14 10.13
C TYR A 13 14.32 0.45 10.31
N ASP A 14 14.26 -0.71 10.95
CA ASP A 14 15.31 -1.74 10.96
C ASP A 14 14.79 -3.00 10.27
N TRP A 15 15.63 -4.05 10.24
CA TRP A 15 15.27 -5.31 9.59
C TRP A 15 14.03 -5.97 10.22
N SER A 16 13.79 -5.81 11.52
CA SER A 16 12.63 -6.41 12.18
C SER A 16 11.29 -5.93 11.59
N ASN A 17 11.26 -4.70 11.06
CA ASN A 17 10.09 -4.11 10.43
C ASN A 17 9.87 -4.58 8.97
N VAL A 18 10.93 -5.09 8.31
CA VAL A 18 10.91 -5.43 6.88
C VAL A 18 10.87 -6.94 6.66
N ARG A 19 11.31 -7.73 7.64
CA ARG A 19 11.53 -9.17 7.50
C ARG A 19 10.31 -9.96 7.04
N VAL A 20 9.12 -9.66 7.55
CA VAL A 20 7.88 -10.34 7.17
C VAL A 20 7.60 -10.10 5.69
N TRP A 21 7.65 -8.84 5.26
CA TRP A 21 7.44 -8.42 3.89
C TRP A 21 8.43 -9.09 2.91
N ALA A 22 9.73 -8.96 3.20
CA ALA A 22 10.78 -9.45 2.30
C ALA A 22 10.83 -10.98 2.20
N LYS A 23 10.64 -11.67 3.33
CA LYS A 23 10.65 -13.14 3.36
C LYS A 23 9.40 -13.71 2.72
N SER A 24 8.23 -13.20 3.09
CA SER A 24 6.97 -13.76 2.60
C SER A 24 6.83 -13.66 1.08
N ILE A 25 7.20 -12.53 0.46
CA ILE A 25 7.15 -12.43 -1.00
C ILE A 25 8.07 -13.44 -1.68
N ARG A 26 9.26 -13.71 -1.12
CA ARG A 26 10.16 -14.73 -1.67
C ARG A 26 9.62 -16.14 -1.48
N GLU A 27 8.93 -16.42 -0.36
CA GLU A 27 8.26 -17.70 -0.12
C GLU A 27 7.16 -18.01 -1.15
N THR A 28 6.53 -16.98 -1.75
CA THR A 28 5.55 -17.19 -2.84
C THR A 28 6.17 -17.65 -4.16
N GLY A 29 7.49 -17.76 -4.24
CA GLY A 29 8.19 -18.08 -5.48
C GLY A 29 8.44 -16.88 -6.39
N PHE A 30 8.14 -15.65 -5.95
CA PHE A 30 8.42 -14.44 -6.74
C PHE A 30 9.92 -14.29 -7.03
N ALA A 31 10.27 -14.30 -8.32
CA ALA A 31 11.65 -14.20 -8.80
C ALA A 31 11.99 -12.83 -9.43
N GLY A 32 11.03 -11.90 -9.43
CA GLY A 32 11.24 -10.55 -9.96
C GLY A 32 12.09 -9.67 -9.05
N ASP A 33 12.24 -8.43 -9.46
CA ASP A 33 13.05 -7.44 -8.75
C ASP A 33 12.26 -6.83 -7.57
N ILE A 34 12.94 -6.56 -6.47
CA ILE A 34 12.39 -5.88 -5.29
C ILE A 34 13.22 -4.61 -5.06
N ALA A 35 12.57 -3.46 -5.08
CA ALA A 35 13.15 -2.16 -4.78
C ALA A 35 12.57 -1.61 -3.47
N LEU A 36 13.44 -1.20 -2.55
CA LEU A 36 13.07 -0.60 -1.29
C LEU A 36 13.54 0.84 -1.24
N ILE A 37 12.61 1.79 -1.23
CA ILE A 37 12.86 3.21 -1.04
C ILE A 37 13.12 3.43 0.45
N ALA A 38 14.30 3.92 0.79
CA ALA A 38 14.72 4.09 2.18
C ALA A 38 15.10 5.55 2.45
N TYR A 39 14.53 6.12 3.51
CA TYR A 39 14.88 7.48 3.93
C TYR A 39 15.89 7.47 5.05
N ARG A 40 15.50 6.99 6.23
CA ARG A 40 16.35 6.87 7.40
C ARG A 40 16.33 5.42 7.88
N ILE A 41 17.48 4.81 7.98
CA ILE A 41 17.59 3.40 8.35
C ILE A 41 18.25 3.29 9.72
N LYS A 42 17.69 2.48 10.59
CA LYS A 42 18.31 2.06 11.85
C LYS A 42 19.17 0.83 11.58
N ASN A 43 20.33 0.75 12.26
CA ASN A 43 21.27 -0.37 12.10
C ASN A 43 21.60 -0.64 10.62
N GLU A 44 21.97 0.41 9.88
CA GLU A 44 22.07 0.40 8.41
C GLU A 44 22.91 -0.78 7.87
N VAL A 45 24.03 -1.08 8.49
CA VAL A 45 24.93 -2.17 8.05
C VAL A 45 24.20 -3.53 8.08
N GLU A 46 23.57 -3.83 9.20
CA GLU A 46 22.79 -5.07 9.34
C GLU A 46 21.61 -5.08 8.38
N PHE A 47 20.90 -3.96 8.30
CA PHE A 47 19.74 -3.80 7.41
C PHE A 47 20.08 -4.10 5.95
N LEU A 48 21.13 -3.45 5.42
CA LEU A 48 21.58 -3.64 4.04
C LEU A 48 22.06 -5.08 3.78
N HIS A 49 22.77 -5.67 4.75
CA HIS A 49 23.20 -7.06 4.65
C HIS A 49 21.99 -8.01 4.54
N LYS A 50 20.99 -7.82 5.41
CA LYS A 50 19.76 -8.62 5.40
C LYS A 50 18.93 -8.41 4.14
N CYS A 51 18.77 -7.18 3.66
CA CYS A 51 18.10 -6.91 2.39
C CYS A 51 18.76 -7.67 1.24
N LYS A 52 20.10 -7.68 1.19
CA LYS A 52 20.85 -8.39 0.16
C LYS A 52 20.63 -9.92 0.20
N GLU A 53 20.50 -10.54 1.39
CA GLU A 53 20.20 -11.98 1.53
C GLU A 53 18.90 -12.37 0.82
N TYR A 54 17.92 -11.46 0.76
CA TYR A 54 16.61 -11.67 0.11
C TYR A 54 16.51 -11.01 -1.28
N ASN A 55 17.62 -10.58 -1.87
CA ASN A 55 17.67 -9.87 -3.15
C ASN A 55 16.73 -8.66 -3.18
N VAL A 56 16.77 -7.84 -2.12
CA VAL A 56 16.10 -6.55 -2.03
C VAL A 56 17.12 -5.46 -2.32
N GLU A 57 16.91 -4.71 -3.41
CA GLU A 57 17.72 -3.54 -3.72
C GLU A 57 17.23 -2.34 -2.90
N VAL A 58 18.13 -1.70 -2.16
CA VAL A 58 17.81 -0.55 -1.30
C VAL A 58 18.27 0.72 -1.99
N PHE A 59 17.34 1.66 -2.18
CA PHE A 59 17.59 2.98 -2.77
C PHE A 59 17.39 4.02 -1.68
N SER A 60 18.49 4.62 -1.22
CA SER A 60 18.46 5.65 -0.18
C SER A 60 18.18 7.02 -0.79
N PHE A 61 17.22 7.71 -0.24
CA PHE A 61 16.87 9.08 -0.59
C PHE A 61 16.99 9.96 0.65
N GLU A 62 17.59 11.11 0.48
CA GLU A 62 17.57 12.13 1.53
C GLU A 62 16.15 12.74 1.59
N HIS A 63 15.74 13.14 2.78
CA HIS A 63 14.57 14.01 2.94
C HIS A 63 14.83 15.26 2.14
N ASP A 64 13.97 15.56 1.17
CA ASP A 64 14.12 16.74 0.34
C ASP A 64 14.08 17.99 1.21
N SER A 65 15.22 18.64 1.36
CA SER A 65 15.34 19.91 2.07
C SER A 65 14.55 21.06 1.42
N PHE A 66 14.08 20.87 0.19
CA PHE A 66 13.19 21.78 -0.52
C PHE A 66 11.71 21.58 -0.14
N ALA A 67 11.35 20.45 0.42
CA ALA A 67 10.06 20.34 1.07
C ALA A 67 10.05 21.33 2.24
N ARG A 68 9.13 22.29 2.23
CA ARG A 68 8.97 23.26 3.35
C ARG A 68 9.04 22.49 4.65
N PRO A 69 9.71 23.03 5.69
CA PRO A 69 9.69 22.41 7.00
C PRO A 69 8.23 22.14 7.35
N ILE A 70 7.88 20.87 7.39
CA ILE A 70 6.55 20.47 7.84
C ILE A 70 6.58 20.81 9.31
N GLU A 71 5.82 21.82 9.69
CA GLU A 71 5.48 22.02 11.09
C GLU A 71 4.94 20.68 11.56
N HIS A 72 5.61 20.09 12.54
CA HIS A 72 5.20 18.84 13.10
C HIS A 72 3.70 18.87 13.31
N ASN A 73 2.97 17.95 12.69
CA ASN A 73 1.57 17.83 13.05
C ASN A 73 1.48 17.67 14.56
N ALA A 74 0.36 17.99 15.17
CA ALA A 74 0.18 17.98 16.63
C ALA A 74 0.59 16.66 17.32
N LYS A 75 0.98 15.63 16.57
CA LYS A 75 1.46 14.33 17.03
C LYS A 75 2.95 14.09 16.72
N GLY A 76 3.69 15.07 16.21
CA GLY A 76 5.12 14.96 15.90
C GLY A 76 5.47 13.93 14.83
N ARG A 77 4.53 13.53 13.98
CA ARG A 77 4.76 12.59 12.90
C ARG A 77 5.25 13.32 11.66
N ASP A 78 6.37 12.89 11.13
CA ASP A 78 6.86 13.31 9.84
C ASP A 78 5.99 12.69 8.74
N THR A 79 5.24 13.52 8.02
CA THR A 79 4.30 13.08 6.99
C THR A 79 4.89 13.05 5.59
N GLN A 80 6.14 13.52 5.42
CA GLN A 80 6.77 13.63 4.10
C GLN A 80 6.92 12.27 3.42
N CYS A 81 7.29 11.24 4.17
CA CYS A 81 7.50 9.91 3.61
C CYS A 81 6.27 9.32 2.95
N HIS A 82 5.06 9.60 3.49
CA HIS A 82 3.81 9.14 2.89
C HIS A 82 3.56 9.73 1.49
N GLN A 83 4.05 10.93 1.23
CA GLN A 83 3.90 11.62 -0.05
C GLN A 83 5.12 11.36 -0.95
N LEU A 84 6.31 11.49 -0.40
CA LEU A 84 7.57 11.38 -1.14
C LEU A 84 7.81 9.97 -1.69
N ARG A 85 7.29 8.92 -1.05
CA ARG A 85 7.42 7.54 -1.56
C ARG A 85 6.88 7.39 -2.98
N PHE A 86 5.83 8.12 -3.34
CA PHE A 86 5.26 8.09 -4.69
C PHE A 86 6.14 8.85 -5.69
N PHE A 87 6.71 9.99 -5.29
CA PHE A 87 7.66 10.71 -6.12
C PHE A 87 8.92 9.88 -6.41
N HIS A 88 9.50 9.29 -5.37
CA HIS A 88 10.71 8.48 -5.54
C HIS A 88 10.42 7.15 -6.26
N ALA A 89 9.24 6.56 -6.10
CA ALA A 89 8.84 5.42 -6.92
C ALA A 89 8.74 5.80 -8.41
N TRP A 90 8.16 6.97 -8.73
CA TRP A 90 8.13 7.49 -10.09
C TRP A 90 9.54 7.77 -10.62
N GLN A 91 10.42 8.38 -9.83
CA GLN A 91 11.82 8.61 -10.22
C GLN A 91 12.56 7.30 -10.48
N LEU A 92 12.44 6.31 -9.58
CA LEU A 92 13.05 4.99 -9.75
C LEU A 92 12.60 4.32 -11.03
N MET A 93 11.31 4.37 -11.35
CA MET A 93 10.80 3.79 -12.58
C MET A 93 11.34 4.47 -13.84
N ASN A 94 11.58 5.80 -13.81
CA ASN A 94 12.25 6.49 -14.91
C ASN A 94 13.72 6.06 -15.01
N TRP A 95 14.42 6.03 -13.88
CA TRP A 95 15.82 5.61 -13.83
C TRP A 95 16.01 4.15 -14.29
N PHE A 96 15.11 3.24 -13.91
CA PHE A 96 15.16 1.87 -14.42
C PHE A 96 15.06 1.79 -15.95
N VAL A 97 14.22 2.63 -16.58
CA VAL A 97 14.12 2.70 -18.04
C VAL A 97 15.46 3.18 -18.65
N GLU A 98 16.09 4.20 -18.06
CA GLU A 98 17.42 4.68 -18.49
C GLU A 98 18.50 3.60 -18.36
N MET A 99 18.35 2.68 -17.39
CA MET A 99 19.23 1.53 -17.20
C MET A 99 18.80 0.29 -18.02
N GLU A 100 17.91 0.44 -18.99
CA GLU A 100 17.36 -0.66 -19.81
C GLU A 100 16.65 -1.75 -19.00
N ARG A 101 16.18 -1.41 -17.80
CA ARG A 101 15.37 -2.30 -16.96
C ARG A 101 13.89 -1.99 -17.18
N GLU A 102 13.21 -2.84 -17.92
CA GLU A 102 11.79 -2.70 -18.20
C GLU A 102 10.96 -3.70 -17.41
N TYR A 103 9.85 -3.22 -16.86
CA TYR A 103 8.92 -4.04 -16.08
C TYR A 103 7.58 -4.18 -16.79
N ARG A 104 6.95 -5.33 -16.59
CA ARG A 104 5.62 -5.67 -17.08
C ARG A 104 4.55 -5.13 -16.13
N TYR A 105 4.66 -5.51 -14.86
CA TYR A 105 3.79 -5.11 -13.78
C TYR A 105 4.60 -4.54 -12.61
N VAL A 106 3.96 -3.66 -11.84
CA VAL A 106 4.51 -3.09 -10.61
C VAL A 106 3.49 -3.28 -9.50
N VAL A 107 3.95 -3.75 -8.36
CA VAL A 107 3.22 -3.75 -7.09
C VAL A 107 3.95 -2.81 -6.14
N MET A 108 3.23 -1.90 -5.49
CA MET A 108 3.75 -1.06 -4.42
C MET A 108 2.91 -1.27 -3.17
N THR A 109 3.58 -1.56 -2.05
CA THR A 109 2.89 -1.78 -0.78
C THR A 109 3.54 -1.02 0.38
N ASP A 110 2.79 -0.83 1.45
CA ASP A 110 3.37 -0.63 2.77
C ASP A 110 4.27 -1.84 3.09
N VAL A 111 5.17 -1.69 4.07
CA VAL A 111 6.20 -2.70 4.29
C VAL A 111 6.04 -3.39 5.64
N LYS A 112 5.86 -2.61 6.71
CA LYS A 112 5.89 -3.12 8.07
C LYS A 112 4.77 -4.11 8.38
N ASP A 113 3.59 -3.86 7.82
CA ASP A 113 2.34 -4.53 8.15
C ASP A 113 1.71 -5.25 6.94
N VAL A 114 2.54 -5.60 5.96
CA VAL A 114 2.14 -6.39 4.78
C VAL A 114 2.78 -7.77 4.82
N TRP A 115 1.95 -8.77 4.54
CA TRP A 115 2.31 -10.17 4.39
C TRP A 115 1.77 -10.73 3.07
N PHE A 116 2.62 -11.41 2.32
CA PHE A 116 2.24 -12.07 1.06
C PHE A 116 1.95 -13.55 1.33
N GLN A 117 0.78 -14.01 0.93
CA GLN A 117 0.41 -15.42 0.96
C GLN A 117 0.58 -16.08 -0.41
N ASN A 118 0.39 -15.32 -1.49
CA ASN A 118 0.56 -15.75 -2.86
C ASN A 118 1.32 -14.70 -3.67
N ASN A 119 1.78 -15.05 -4.86
CA ASN A 119 2.46 -14.14 -5.77
C ASN A 119 1.44 -13.15 -6.39
N PRO A 120 1.52 -11.84 -6.10
CA PRO A 120 0.54 -10.87 -6.59
C PRO A 120 0.57 -10.67 -8.11
N PHE A 121 1.68 -11.01 -8.74
CA PHE A 121 1.84 -10.82 -10.18
C PHE A 121 1.06 -11.85 -11.02
N ASP A 122 0.65 -12.97 -10.43
CA ASP A 122 -0.18 -13.95 -11.12
C ASP A 122 -1.58 -13.36 -11.39
N LEU A 123 -2.19 -12.68 -10.41
CA LEU A 123 -3.47 -11.99 -10.60
C LEU A 123 -3.35 -10.78 -11.53
N LEU A 124 -2.22 -10.07 -11.50
CA LEU A 124 -2.00 -8.93 -12.39
C LEU A 124 -1.83 -9.35 -13.85
N ALA A 125 -1.33 -10.55 -14.12
CA ALA A 125 -1.20 -11.08 -15.47
C ALA A 125 -2.57 -11.16 -16.19
N GLU A 126 -3.65 -11.32 -15.45
CA GLU A 126 -5.02 -11.39 -15.95
C GLU A 126 -5.73 -10.02 -16.01
N SER A 127 -5.09 -8.97 -15.52
CA SER A 127 -5.71 -7.65 -15.31
C SER A 127 -5.82 -6.76 -16.54
N ASN A 128 -5.23 -7.15 -17.67
CA ASN A 128 -5.07 -6.30 -18.86
C ASN A 128 -4.40 -4.93 -18.55
N GLY A 129 -3.52 -4.88 -17.54
CA GLY A 129 -2.80 -3.68 -17.15
C GLY A 129 -3.58 -2.71 -16.26
N LEU A 130 -4.81 -3.06 -15.84
CA LEU A 130 -5.58 -2.26 -14.90
C LEU A 130 -4.87 -2.17 -13.53
N ILE A 131 -5.10 -1.06 -12.84
CA ILE A 131 -4.61 -0.87 -11.47
C ILE A 131 -5.65 -1.46 -10.51
N PHE A 132 -5.20 -2.33 -9.62
CA PHE A 132 -6.04 -2.88 -8.56
C PHE A 132 -6.15 -1.88 -7.42
N ALA A 133 -7.38 -1.47 -7.12
CA ALA A 133 -7.75 -0.62 -5.99
C ALA A 133 -8.47 -1.48 -4.95
N SER A 134 -7.80 -1.71 -3.81
CA SER A 134 -8.31 -2.57 -2.76
C SER A 134 -9.21 -1.80 -1.80
N SER A 135 -10.47 -2.21 -1.72
CA SER A 135 -11.45 -1.61 -0.82
C SER A 135 -11.13 -1.88 0.65
N GLU A 136 -11.36 -0.88 1.47
CA GLU A 136 -11.45 -1.03 2.93
C GLU A 136 -12.84 -1.55 3.38
N ASN A 137 -13.73 -1.80 2.43
CA ASN A 137 -15.11 -2.24 2.65
C ASN A 137 -15.91 -1.30 3.57
N ILE A 138 -15.65 -0.02 3.45
CA ILE A 138 -16.32 1.06 4.17
C ILE A 138 -16.33 2.32 3.29
N SER A 139 -17.34 3.19 3.47
CA SER A 139 -17.40 4.47 2.74
C SER A 139 -17.01 5.64 3.62
N TYR A 140 -16.66 6.77 2.99
CA TYR A 140 -16.37 8.03 3.67
C TYR A 140 -17.52 8.54 4.56
N LYS A 141 -18.75 8.12 4.31
CA LYS A 141 -19.92 8.42 5.13
C LYS A 141 -19.84 7.79 6.52
N HIS A 142 -19.15 6.67 6.64
CA HIS A 142 -19.12 5.84 7.85
C HIS A 142 -17.74 5.75 8.51
N GLU A 143 -16.70 6.32 7.91
CA GLU A 143 -15.34 6.28 8.42
C GLU A 143 -14.82 7.70 8.72
N VAL A 144 -14.79 8.07 10.00
CA VAL A 144 -14.50 9.44 10.48
C VAL A 144 -13.08 9.86 10.13
N TRP A 145 -12.10 8.97 10.29
CA TRP A 145 -10.70 9.32 10.00
C TRP A 145 -10.49 9.64 8.51
N GLY A 146 -11.05 8.81 7.63
CA GLY A 146 -10.97 9.03 6.19
C GLY A 146 -11.66 10.32 5.76
N TYR A 147 -12.87 10.57 6.32
CA TYR A 147 -13.58 11.82 6.06
C TYR A 147 -12.76 13.06 6.48
N ASP A 148 -12.24 13.06 7.72
CA ASP A 148 -11.43 14.17 8.23
C ASP A 148 -10.15 14.37 7.41
N ASN A 149 -9.52 13.29 7.00
CA ASN A 149 -8.34 13.33 6.15
C ASN A 149 -8.66 13.91 4.77
N LEU A 150 -9.78 13.50 4.16
CA LEU A 150 -10.23 14.03 2.89
C LEU A 150 -10.61 15.53 3.00
N LEU A 151 -11.33 15.89 4.06
CA LEU A 151 -11.74 17.27 4.33
C LEU A 151 -10.53 18.20 4.51
N GLN A 152 -9.55 17.80 5.32
CA GLN A 152 -8.34 18.57 5.57
C GLN A 152 -7.41 18.61 4.35
N GLY A 153 -7.34 17.52 3.60
CA GLY A 153 -6.49 17.42 2.42
C GLY A 153 -7.07 18.12 1.18
N PHE A 154 -8.36 17.99 0.93
CA PHE A 154 -8.98 18.38 -0.34
C PHE A 154 -10.15 19.37 -0.21
N GLY A 155 -10.51 19.71 1.03
CA GLY A 155 -11.55 20.69 1.33
C GLY A 155 -12.98 20.15 1.27
N GLY A 156 -13.92 21.00 1.74
CA GLY A 156 -15.31 20.60 1.97
C GLY A 156 -16.08 20.19 0.71
N ILE A 157 -15.74 20.69 -0.46
CA ILE A 157 -16.42 20.32 -1.71
C ILE A 157 -16.20 18.85 -2.01
N VAL A 158 -14.93 18.40 -1.99
CA VAL A 158 -14.59 17.01 -2.29
C VAL A 158 -15.09 16.07 -1.17
N ALA A 159 -14.97 16.48 0.08
CA ALA A 159 -15.46 15.69 1.22
C ALA A 159 -16.99 15.52 1.17
N ASN A 160 -17.75 16.57 0.85
CA ASN A 160 -19.21 16.47 0.70
C ASN A 160 -19.61 15.60 -0.49
N GLU A 161 -18.90 15.71 -1.60
CA GLU A 161 -19.10 14.84 -2.77
C GLU A 161 -18.92 13.37 -2.40
N ALA A 162 -17.86 13.06 -1.66
CA ALA A 162 -17.57 11.70 -1.20
C ALA A 162 -18.66 11.13 -0.28
N VAL A 163 -19.21 11.94 0.63
CA VAL A 163 -20.30 11.52 1.52
C VAL A 163 -21.61 11.37 0.76
N THR A 164 -21.94 12.34 -0.10
CA THR A 164 -23.20 12.35 -0.87
C THR A 164 -23.31 11.16 -1.83
N ASN A 165 -22.20 10.81 -2.50
CA ASN A 165 -22.14 9.71 -3.44
C ASN A 165 -21.61 8.42 -2.81
N GLU A 166 -21.51 8.37 -1.48
CA GLU A 166 -21.10 7.20 -0.71
C GLU A 166 -19.80 6.56 -1.24
N TRP A 167 -18.80 7.40 -1.54
CA TRP A 167 -17.53 6.89 -2.06
C TRP A 167 -16.95 5.83 -1.12
N GLU A 168 -16.71 4.66 -1.69
CA GLU A 168 -15.98 3.59 -1.02
C GLU A 168 -14.52 3.99 -0.82
N ILE A 169 -13.95 3.64 0.32
CA ILE A 169 -12.53 3.92 0.63
C ILE A 169 -11.67 2.81 0.07
N PHE A 170 -10.72 3.17 -0.81
CA PHE A 170 -9.68 2.29 -1.31
C PHE A 170 -8.36 2.59 -0.62
N ASN A 171 -7.71 1.53 -0.14
CA ASN A 171 -6.46 1.65 0.60
C ASN A 171 -5.27 1.88 -0.34
N VAL A 172 -4.45 2.89 -0.05
CA VAL A 172 -3.26 3.25 -0.84
C VAL A 172 -2.01 2.45 -0.46
N GLY A 173 -2.06 1.71 0.63
CA GLY A 173 -0.96 0.87 1.11
C GLY A 173 -0.76 -0.43 0.33
N VAL A 174 -1.67 -0.76 -0.62
CA VAL A 174 -1.53 -1.92 -1.51
C VAL A 174 -2.04 -1.57 -2.90
N LEU A 175 -1.12 -1.33 -3.81
CA LEU A 175 -1.39 -0.96 -5.20
C LEU A 175 -0.67 -1.93 -6.14
N GLY A 176 -1.29 -2.28 -7.26
CA GLY A 176 -0.64 -3.09 -8.28
C GLY A 176 -1.29 -2.90 -9.65
N GLY A 177 -0.49 -2.97 -10.71
CA GLY A 177 -0.99 -2.78 -12.07
C GLY A 177 0.10 -2.81 -13.13
N GLY A 178 -0.26 -2.51 -14.38
CA GLY A 178 0.70 -2.36 -15.48
C GLY A 178 1.72 -1.28 -15.18
N ALA A 179 3.00 -1.51 -15.48
CA ALA A 179 4.10 -0.63 -15.08
C ALA A 179 3.91 0.83 -15.55
N GLY A 180 3.44 1.05 -16.77
CA GLY A 180 3.15 2.40 -17.28
C GLY A 180 2.04 3.10 -16.49
N ALA A 181 0.93 2.41 -16.22
CA ALA A 181 -0.20 2.93 -15.45
C ALA A 181 0.20 3.25 -14.00
N MET A 182 0.98 2.36 -13.37
CA MET A 182 1.50 2.60 -12.02
C MET A 182 2.43 3.81 -11.95
N LYS A 183 3.32 3.98 -12.93
CA LYS A 183 4.20 5.15 -13.00
C LYS A 183 3.40 6.46 -13.09
N GLU A 184 2.37 6.52 -13.92
CA GLU A 184 1.47 7.68 -14.02
C GLU A 184 0.70 7.93 -12.71
N LEU A 185 0.23 6.87 -12.06
CA LEU A 185 -0.49 6.96 -10.78
C LEU A 185 0.42 7.53 -9.69
N PHE A 186 1.66 7.07 -9.57
CA PHE A 186 2.62 7.57 -8.58
C PHE A 186 2.83 9.08 -8.71
N PHE A 187 3.08 9.56 -9.93
CA PHE A 187 3.23 10.98 -10.17
C PHE A 187 1.94 11.77 -9.87
N SER A 188 0.79 11.21 -10.19
CA SER A 188 -0.52 11.84 -9.94
C SER A 188 -0.78 11.99 -8.43
N ILE A 189 -0.56 10.92 -7.65
CA ILE A 189 -0.71 10.98 -6.18
C ILE A 189 0.23 12.02 -5.58
N TYR A 190 1.51 12.00 -5.97
CA TYR A 190 2.48 12.98 -5.48
C TYR A 190 2.06 14.41 -5.84
N SER A 191 1.70 14.67 -7.08
CA SER A 191 1.31 16.00 -7.55
C SER A 191 0.11 16.56 -6.80
N MET A 192 -0.86 15.71 -6.46
CA MET A 192 -2.04 16.09 -5.68
C MET A 192 -1.74 16.31 -4.19
N THR A 193 -0.69 15.68 -3.67
CA THR A 193 -0.29 15.79 -2.25
C THR A 193 0.80 16.84 -2.01
N TYR A 194 1.45 17.31 -3.06
CA TYR A 194 2.55 18.27 -2.94
C TYR A 194 2.13 19.54 -2.21
N GLY A 195 2.93 19.92 -1.21
CA GLY A 195 2.70 21.12 -0.40
C GLY A 195 1.57 21.00 0.64
N ARG A 196 0.98 19.83 0.83
CA ARG A 196 0.00 19.58 1.90
C ARG A 196 0.68 19.21 3.20
N TYR A 197 0.10 19.64 4.32
CA TYR A 197 0.68 19.48 5.67
C TYR A 197 0.25 18.20 6.38
N ILE A 198 -0.64 17.41 5.76
CA ILE A 198 -1.15 16.18 6.34
C ILE A 198 -0.85 14.99 5.43
N PRO A 199 -0.79 13.75 5.95
CA PRO A 199 -0.75 12.56 5.13
C PRO A 199 -2.05 12.52 4.30
N SER A 200 -1.94 12.78 3.01
CA SER A 200 -3.10 12.91 2.11
C SER A 200 -3.01 11.98 0.91
N ASP A 201 -2.09 11.03 0.95
CA ASP A 201 -1.88 10.05 -0.12
C ASP A 201 -3.11 9.17 -0.35
N GLN A 202 -3.75 8.67 0.70
CA GLN A 202 -4.99 7.89 0.57
C GLN A 202 -6.13 8.77 0.04
N SER A 203 -6.27 10.01 0.50
CA SER A 203 -7.28 10.94 0.01
C SER A 203 -7.04 11.32 -1.46
N ALA A 204 -5.77 11.51 -1.88
CA ALA A 204 -5.41 11.75 -3.27
C ALA A 204 -5.76 10.54 -4.15
N PHE A 205 -5.37 9.34 -3.71
CA PHE A 205 -5.68 8.11 -4.43
C PHE A 205 -7.18 7.91 -4.62
N ASN A 206 -7.98 8.07 -3.55
CA ASN A 206 -9.43 7.94 -3.64
C ASN A 206 -10.06 9.01 -4.54
N THR A 207 -9.55 10.26 -4.49
CA THR A 207 -10.00 11.31 -5.41
C THR A 207 -9.73 10.92 -6.87
N ILE A 208 -8.57 10.34 -7.16
CA ILE A 208 -8.23 9.83 -8.49
C ILE A 208 -9.18 8.69 -8.89
N VAL A 209 -9.40 7.70 -8.03
CA VAL A 209 -10.25 6.54 -8.32
C VAL A 209 -11.70 6.93 -8.60
N HIS A 210 -12.24 7.94 -7.88
CA HIS A 210 -13.64 8.32 -7.98
C HIS A 210 -13.91 9.42 -9.01
N LEU A 211 -12.98 10.36 -9.21
CA LEU A 211 -13.18 11.53 -10.09
C LEU A 211 -12.49 11.42 -11.45
N THR A 212 -11.54 10.50 -11.61
CA THR A 212 -10.89 10.31 -12.90
C THR A 212 -11.41 9.05 -13.60
N SER A 213 -10.85 8.71 -14.74
CA SER A 213 -11.38 7.67 -15.62
C SER A 213 -11.57 6.31 -14.91
N PRO A 214 -12.79 5.78 -14.83
CA PRO A 214 -13.08 4.47 -14.25
C PRO A 214 -12.40 3.31 -14.99
N TYR A 215 -11.91 3.53 -16.20
CA TYR A 215 -11.31 2.50 -17.05
C TYR A 215 -9.89 2.10 -16.66
N LYS A 216 -9.27 2.80 -15.69
CA LYS A 216 -7.91 2.50 -15.26
C LYS A 216 -7.87 1.58 -14.03
N PHE A 217 -8.98 1.38 -13.32
CA PHE A 217 -9.01 0.67 -12.05
C PHE A 217 -9.89 -0.58 -12.10
N LYS A 218 -9.35 -1.67 -11.54
CA LYS A 218 -10.11 -2.83 -11.09
C LYS A 218 -10.33 -2.66 -9.58
N LYS A 219 -11.55 -2.27 -9.21
CA LYS A 219 -11.95 -2.18 -7.80
C LYS A 219 -12.11 -3.60 -7.26
N THR A 220 -11.39 -3.91 -6.18
CA THR A 220 -11.44 -5.21 -5.51
C THR A 220 -12.00 -5.05 -4.09
N THR A 221 -12.78 -6.01 -3.65
CA THR A 221 -13.44 -6.04 -2.35
C THR A 221 -12.88 -7.16 -1.48
N HIS A 222 -13.46 -7.37 -0.31
CA HIS A 222 -13.13 -8.50 0.57
C HIS A 222 -13.53 -9.89 0.00
N GLU A 223 -14.27 -9.93 -1.08
CA GLU A 223 -14.64 -11.17 -1.78
C GLU A 223 -13.56 -11.59 -2.79
N ASP A 224 -12.78 -10.62 -3.28
CA ASP A 224 -11.70 -10.87 -4.22
C ASP A 224 -10.44 -11.40 -3.50
N GLN A 225 -9.60 -12.12 -4.22
CA GLN A 225 -8.34 -12.66 -3.70
C GLN A 225 -7.18 -11.66 -3.63
N TRP A 226 -7.37 -10.40 -4.03
CA TRP A 226 -6.27 -9.45 -4.17
C TRP A 226 -5.64 -9.07 -2.84
N ALA A 227 -6.38 -8.37 -1.97
CA ALA A 227 -5.84 -7.91 -0.71
C ALA A 227 -6.89 -7.85 0.40
N CYS A 228 -6.54 -8.36 1.58
CA CYS A 228 -7.30 -8.18 2.81
C CYS A 228 -6.83 -6.92 3.53
N GLN A 229 -7.75 -5.99 3.81
CA GLN A 229 -7.51 -4.81 4.63
C GLN A 229 -7.92 -5.12 6.08
N CYS A 230 -7.01 -5.70 6.86
CA CYS A 230 -7.31 -6.17 8.22
C CYS A 230 -7.77 -5.05 9.16
N GLY A 231 -7.27 -3.83 8.96
CA GLY A 231 -7.59 -2.68 9.81
C GLY A 231 -9.07 -2.29 9.84
N THR A 232 -9.84 -2.66 8.81
CA THR A 232 -11.29 -2.41 8.75
C THR A 232 -12.11 -3.69 8.76
N THR A 233 -11.52 -4.84 8.45
CA THR A 233 -12.26 -6.10 8.32
C THR A 233 -12.05 -7.05 9.49
N LEU A 234 -10.85 -7.15 10.04
CA LEU A 234 -10.47 -8.11 11.09
C LEU A 234 -10.07 -7.46 12.42
N ASP A 235 -9.74 -6.17 12.45
CA ASP A 235 -9.35 -5.48 13.69
C ASP A 235 -10.47 -5.56 14.72
N PRO A 236 -10.24 -6.20 15.89
CA PRO A 236 -11.26 -6.32 16.94
C PRO A 236 -11.78 -4.98 17.45
N GLN A 237 -10.95 -3.93 17.39
CA GLN A 237 -11.32 -2.59 17.86
C GLN A 237 -12.27 -1.88 16.90
N LYS A 238 -12.31 -2.31 15.65
CA LYS A 238 -13.16 -1.72 14.60
C LYS A 238 -14.36 -2.57 14.20
N GLN A 239 -14.74 -3.52 15.02
CA GLN A 239 -15.89 -4.41 14.75
C GLN A 239 -17.23 -3.69 14.52
N GLN A 240 -17.38 -2.48 15.07
CA GLN A 240 -18.57 -1.65 14.84
C GLN A 240 -18.80 -1.31 13.36
N TYR A 241 -17.76 -1.34 12.52
CA TYR A 241 -17.87 -1.09 11.09
C TYR A 241 -18.27 -2.32 10.28
N LYS A 242 -18.20 -3.52 10.88
CA LYS A 242 -18.50 -4.79 10.20
C LYS A 242 -19.97 -4.96 9.83
N PHE A 243 -20.88 -4.29 10.55
CA PHE A 243 -22.31 -4.57 10.46
C PHE A 243 -22.96 -4.14 9.15
N ASN A 244 -22.35 -3.23 8.40
CA ASN A 244 -23.04 -2.60 7.27
C ASN A 244 -22.63 -3.17 5.91
N TRP A 245 -21.47 -3.86 5.78
CA TRP A 245 -20.88 -4.15 4.48
C TRP A 245 -20.44 -5.59 4.30
N LEU A 246 -20.14 -6.32 5.38
CA LEU A 246 -19.54 -7.64 5.30
C LEU A 246 -20.53 -8.73 5.73
N HIS A 247 -21.21 -9.37 4.79
CA HIS A 247 -22.04 -10.54 5.06
C HIS A 247 -21.19 -11.74 5.54
N LYS A 248 -19.98 -11.86 5.02
CA LYS A 248 -18.99 -12.83 5.45
C LYS A 248 -17.63 -12.15 5.50
N PRO A 249 -17.16 -11.73 6.69
CA PRO A 249 -15.84 -11.11 6.83
C PRO A 249 -14.74 -12.13 6.49
N PRO A 250 -13.54 -11.64 6.16
CA PRO A 250 -12.35 -12.48 6.12
C PRO A 250 -12.16 -13.24 7.43
N GLU A 251 -11.54 -14.40 7.37
CA GLU A 251 -11.27 -15.21 8.56
C GLU A 251 -9.85 -15.79 8.55
N MET A 252 -9.32 -16.03 9.76
CA MET A 252 -8.13 -16.86 9.92
C MET A 252 -8.55 -18.33 9.79
N LYS A 253 -7.95 -19.04 8.84
CA LYS A 253 -8.16 -20.48 8.67
C LYS A 253 -6.80 -21.16 8.62
N GLU A 254 -6.51 -21.99 9.63
CA GLU A 254 -5.20 -22.58 9.83
C GLU A 254 -4.12 -21.47 9.91
N ASN A 255 -3.25 -21.37 8.91
CA ASN A 255 -2.16 -20.40 8.84
C ASN A 255 -2.35 -19.38 7.69
N SER A 256 -3.59 -19.15 7.26
CA SER A 256 -3.93 -18.26 6.17
C SER A 256 -5.09 -17.33 6.52
N VAL A 257 -5.10 -16.15 5.93
CA VAL A 257 -6.28 -15.28 5.91
C VAL A 257 -7.03 -15.56 4.61
N VAL A 258 -8.28 -15.96 4.71
CA VAL A 258 -9.11 -16.34 3.57
C VAL A 258 -10.31 -15.42 3.40
N ASN A 259 -10.80 -15.29 2.16
CA ASN A 259 -12.01 -14.56 1.83
C ASN A 259 -13.29 -15.36 2.17
N CYS A 260 -14.45 -14.80 1.86
CA CYS A 260 -15.75 -15.42 2.09
C CYS A 260 -15.97 -16.74 1.33
N HIS A 261 -15.15 -17.01 0.32
CA HIS A 261 -15.17 -18.26 -0.49
C HIS A 261 -14.20 -19.31 0.06
N GLY A 262 -13.42 -18.99 1.09
CA GLY A 262 -12.39 -19.86 1.65
C GLY A 262 -11.08 -19.84 0.86
N GLU A 263 -10.88 -18.85 0.01
CA GLU A 263 -9.68 -18.70 -0.83
C GLU A 263 -8.68 -17.76 -0.14
N PRO A 264 -7.37 -18.11 -0.12
CA PRO A 264 -6.36 -17.24 0.48
C PRO A 264 -6.25 -15.90 -0.26
N TYR A 265 -6.17 -14.81 0.51
CA TYR A 265 -5.77 -13.54 -0.09
C TYR A 265 -4.33 -13.60 -0.57
N THR A 266 -4.05 -12.89 -1.63
CA THR A 266 -2.68 -12.74 -2.13
C THR A 266 -1.84 -11.87 -1.21
N ILE A 267 -2.42 -10.77 -0.73
CA ILE A 267 -1.78 -9.80 0.17
C ILE A 267 -2.64 -9.62 1.42
N VAL A 268 -2.01 -9.65 2.59
CA VAL A 268 -2.66 -9.32 3.86
C VAL A 268 -2.01 -8.05 4.40
N HIS A 269 -2.78 -6.97 4.47
CA HIS A 269 -2.33 -5.67 4.93
C HIS A 269 -2.86 -5.36 6.33
N GLN A 270 -2.07 -4.64 7.13
CA GLN A 270 -2.38 -4.27 8.52
C GLN A 270 -2.56 -5.50 9.44
N TRP A 271 -1.80 -6.55 9.16
CA TRP A 271 -1.83 -7.78 9.95
C TRP A 271 -1.45 -7.55 11.43
N ASP A 272 -0.68 -6.54 11.73
CA ASP A 272 -0.22 -6.19 13.08
C ASP A 272 -1.35 -5.69 14.00
N ARG A 273 -2.53 -5.38 13.43
CA ARG A 273 -3.74 -5.00 14.16
C ARG A 273 -4.57 -6.20 14.64
N VAL A 274 -4.26 -7.39 14.15
CA VAL A 274 -4.91 -8.64 14.54
C VAL A 274 -3.97 -9.42 15.46
N PRO A 275 -4.22 -9.47 16.78
CA PRO A 275 -3.26 -10.02 17.76
C PRO A 275 -2.79 -11.44 17.46
N GLU A 276 -3.71 -12.31 17.02
CA GLU A 276 -3.42 -13.70 16.68
C GLU A 276 -2.49 -13.79 15.46
N LEU A 277 -2.80 -13.04 14.40
CA LEU A 277 -2.01 -13.00 13.19
C LEU A 277 -0.63 -12.37 13.43
N LYS A 278 -0.59 -11.33 14.25
CA LYS A 278 0.67 -10.71 14.68
C LYS A 278 1.57 -11.72 15.38
N SER A 279 1.05 -12.41 16.38
CA SER A 279 1.81 -13.45 17.11
C SER A 279 2.32 -14.54 16.17
N TYR A 280 1.47 -15.01 15.25
CA TYR A 280 1.85 -16.01 14.26
C TYR A 280 3.01 -15.56 13.38
N LEU A 281 2.90 -14.35 12.77
CA LEU A 281 3.89 -13.86 11.81
C LEU A 281 5.21 -13.45 12.47
N GLU A 282 5.18 -12.86 13.67
CA GLU A 282 6.39 -12.52 14.44
C GLU A 282 7.20 -13.76 14.85
N ASN A 283 6.51 -14.89 15.09
CA ASN A 283 7.16 -16.17 15.39
C ASN A 283 7.65 -16.91 14.14
N LYS A 284 6.95 -16.78 13.02
CA LYS A 284 7.30 -17.45 11.76
C LYS A 284 8.54 -16.84 11.11
N TYR A 285 8.65 -15.54 11.12
CA TYR A 285 9.68 -14.78 10.39
C TYR A 285 10.73 -14.16 11.29
#